data_78ea5230fdef7b43aae416de567f4a39
#
_entry.id   78ea5230fdef7b43aae416de567f4a39
#
_cell.length_a   1.000
_cell.length_b   1.000
_cell.length_c   1.000
_cell.angle_alpha   90.00
_cell.angle_beta   90.00
_cell.angle_gamma   90.00
#
_symmetry.space_group_name_H-M   'P 1'
#
loop_
_entity.id
_entity.type
_entity.pdbx_description
1 polymer ?
#
loop_
_entity_poly.entity_id
_entity_poly.type
_entity_poly.pdbx_seq_one_letter_code
_entity_poly.pdbx_strand_id
1 'polypeptide(L)'
;MYIDITEAIREVDNNHLLWIEGNWYGTDFAGLTPPWDDNMGYSFHKYWGSTALSTIQQYLNLRNQHNVPLWMGEAGENSNEWYYQVFKLFEENNIGWNFWTHKKVDKLTSPYSAYVTPQYQLILDYVNGSLNQLDADIATIGWTSLANSLKIENCDTRPGLIAALTDPEYGTISKPYANHTIPGTIPAYQYDIGARGLSYMDNDFQNDGDGGYNDGWVGRNDGVDLENSDDDPNIPFTVGWTEAGEWLGYTIQDITPGTYEVSFSIAAPSSGGIFYAQIDGQNLGVIDVPATGGWYNWYNKSAQTVTLDEGEKFLRITIVQAGFNIQSVTFSPVLSSDQSTINPKTFSIGEPYPNPFNPTVNFQLNLNEKMELTSYIYGIQGNLVKTIDHRSLDIGSHHIKWNGTNDKGTRVESGVYFFKIQGDGFEQTRKLLLLK
;
A
#
# COMPACT_ATOMS: atom_id res chain seq x y z
N MET A 1 -12.31 33.11 38.86
CA MET A 1 -12.66 31.70 38.62
C MET A 1 -11.46 30.75 38.76
N TYR A 2 -10.40 30.81 37.97
CA TYR A 2 -9.26 29.87 38.13
C TYR A 2 -8.59 30.01 39.50
N ILE A 3 -8.39 31.25 40.00
CA ILE A 3 -7.82 31.48 41.31
C ILE A 3 -8.71 30.87 42.42
N ASP A 4 -10.01 31.12 42.40
CA ASP A 4 -10.95 30.59 43.40
C ASP A 4 -10.97 29.05 43.39
N ILE A 5 -10.86 28.42 42.18
CA ILE A 5 -10.74 26.96 42.04
C ILE A 5 -9.40 26.49 42.63
N THR A 6 -8.31 27.18 42.34
CA THR A 6 -6.98 26.85 42.89
C THR A 6 -6.99 26.90 44.42
N GLU A 7 -7.55 27.96 45.03
CA GLU A 7 -7.67 28.11 46.48
C GLU A 7 -8.46 26.92 47.08
N ALA A 8 -9.61 26.59 46.50
CA ALA A 8 -10.43 25.44 46.95
C ALA A 8 -9.67 24.10 46.82
N ILE A 9 -8.90 23.88 45.76
CA ILE A 9 -8.05 22.70 45.62
C ILE A 9 -6.98 22.69 46.72
N ARG A 10 -6.31 23.80 46.97
CA ARG A 10 -5.24 23.90 47.96
C ARG A 10 -5.69 23.70 49.40
N GLU A 11 -6.98 23.86 49.70
CA GLU A 11 -7.54 23.45 50.98
C GLU A 11 -7.43 21.94 51.26
N VAL A 12 -7.37 21.11 50.20
CA VAL A 12 -7.36 19.65 50.31
C VAL A 12 -6.14 18.98 49.70
N ASP A 13 -5.44 19.65 48.78
CA ASP A 13 -4.29 19.11 48.05
C ASP A 13 -3.22 20.19 47.78
N ASN A 14 -2.11 20.09 48.47
CA ASN A 14 -0.96 20.96 48.30
C ASN A 14 0.19 20.35 47.51
N ASN A 15 0.04 19.13 47.00
CA ASN A 15 1.13 18.37 46.40
C ASN A 15 1.06 18.28 44.87
N HIS A 16 -0.14 18.19 44.29
CA HIS A 16 -0.25 18.01 42.85
C HIS A 16 -0.06 19.31 42.06
N LEU A 17 0.63 19.22 40.95
CA LEU A 17 0.82 20.31 39.99
C LEU A 17 -0.53 20.64 39.32
N LEU A 18 -0.84 21.93 39.25
CA LEU A 18 -2.03 22.43 38.56
C LEU A 18 -1.66 22.87 37.13
N TRP A 19 -2.33 22.35 36.16
CA TRP A 19 -2.20 22.81 34.78
C TRP A 19 -3.32 23.79 34.46
N ILE A 20 -2.95 25.02 34.10
CA ILE A 20 -3.88 26.08 33.73
C ILE A 20 -3.93 26.17 32.22
N GLU A 21 -5.10 25.88 31.69
CA GLU A 21 -5.34 25.95 30.27
C GLU A 21 -5.66 27.38 29.81
N GLY A 22 -5.09 27.75 28.64
CA GLY A 22 -5.31 29.05 28.03
C GLY A 22 -6.76 29.24 27.56
N ASN A 23 -7.16 30.50 27.40
CA ASN A 23 -8.41 30.85 26.74
C ASN A 23 -8.37 30.47 25.24
N TRP A 24 -9.50 30.56 24.54
CA TRP A 24 -9.58 30.32 23.11
C TRP A 24 -8.92 29.01 22.69
N TYR A 25 -9.49 27.88 23.17
CA TYR A 25 -8.98 26.53 22.87
C TYR A 25 -7.51 26.33 23.31
N GLY A 26 -7.14 26.86 24.48
CA GLY A 26 -5.80 26.68 25.03
C GLY A 26 -4.71 27.55 24.39
N THR A 27 -5.04 28.58 23.60
CA THR A 27 -4.04 29.32 22.83
C THR A 27 -3.71 30.72 23.38
N ASP A 28 -4.55 31.29 24.24
CA ASP A 28 -4.38 32.66 24.78
C ASP A 28 -4.28 32.67 26.31
N PHE A 29 -3.23 33.28 26.83
CA PHE A 29 -2.95 33.39 28.25
C PHE A 29 -3.16 34.83 28.81
N ALA A 30 -3.82 35.71 28.04
CA ALA A 30 -4.16 37.05 28.50
C ALA A 30 -5.07 36.99 29.74
N GLY A 31 -4.65 37.65 30.82
CA GLY A 31 -5.34 37.64 32.11
C GLY A 31 -5.10 36.38 32.96
N LEU A 32 -4.31 35.42 32.49
CA LEU A 32 -3.90 34.23 33.23
C LEU A 32 -2.45 34.34 33.76
N THR A 33 -1.83 35.47 33.60
CA THR A 33 -0.48 35.79 34.10
C THR A 33 -0.51 37.04 34.98
N PRO A 34 0.39 37.14 36.00
CA PRO A 34 1.41 36.18 36.41
C PRO A 34 0.83 34.93 37.06
N PRO A 35 1.64 33.88 37.28
CA PRO A 35 1.25 32.72 38.08
C PRO A 35 0.80 33.14 39.49
N TRP A 36 -0.19 32.47 40.02
CA TRP A 36 -0.77 32.74 41.34
C TRP A 36 -0.61 31.59 42.35
N ASP A 37 0.06 30.50 41.91
CA ASP A 37 0.38 29.33 42.72
C ASP A 37 1.79 28.87 42.41
N ASP A 38 2.57 28.47 43.42
CA ASP A 38 3.95 28.05 43.27
C ASP A 38 4.08 26.66 42.61
N ASN A 39 2.99 25.89 42.51
CA ASN A 39 2.98 24.57 41.95
C ASN A 39 1.95 24.47 40.78
N MET A 40 2.11 25.36 39.82
CA MET A 40 1.30 25.42 38.60
C MET A 40 2.15 25.50 37.32
N GLY A 41 1.56 25.09 36.22
CA GLY A 41 2.08 25.23 34.87
C GLY A 41 1.00 25.67 33.90
N TYR A 42 1.39 25.97 32.67
CA TYR A 42 0.45 26.35 31.62
C TYR A 42 0.31 25.25 30.58
N SER A 43 -0.96 24.95 30.21
CA SER A 43 -1.33 24.02 29.17
C SER A 43 -1.84 24.76 27.93
N PHE A 44 -1.29 24.46 26.77
CA PHE A 44 -1.72 25.03 25.49
C PHE A 44 -2.06 23.92 24.48
N HIS A 45 -2.77 24.29 23.40
CA HIS A 45 -3.14 23.38 22.32
C HIS A 45 -2.52 23.80 20.99
N LYS A 46 -2.27 22.82 20.10
CA LYS A 46 -1.84 23.06 18.72
C LYS A 46 -2.37 21.97 17.78
N TYR A 47 -3.16 22.38 16.79
CA TYR A 47 -3.79 21.47 15.84
C TYR A 47 -3.37 21.66 14.39
N TRP A 48 -3.10 22.90 13.99
CA TRP A 48 -2.93 23.30 12.59
C TRP A 48 -1.69 24.14 12.37
N GLY A 49 -1.46 24.40 11.09
CA GLY A 49 -0.44 25.33 10.64
C GLY A 49 0.97 24.80 10.74
N SER A 50 1.92 25.68 10.50
CA SER A 50 3.33 25.35 10.42
C SER A 50 3.89 24.69 11.69
N THR A 51 4.82 23.78 11.51
CA THR A 51 5.59 23.07 12.55
C THR A 51 6.85 23.85 12.99
N ALA A 52 7.05 25.09 12.48
CA ALA A 52 8.22 25.89 12.79
C ALA A 52 8.22 26.39 14.26
N LEU A 53 9.42 26.55 14.84
CA LEU A 53 9.64 27.03 16.22
C LEU A 53 8.90 28.34 16.51
N SER A 54 8.78 29.24 15.53
CA SER A 54 8.09 30.53 15.68
C SER A 54 6.62 30.37 16.12
N THR A 55 5.98 29.24 15.80
CA THR A 55 4.56 28.98 16.14
C THR A 55 4.33 28.71 17.62
N ILE A 56 5.37 28.32 18.36
CA ILE A 56 5.32 28.10 19.81
C ILE A 56 6.13 29.15 20.60
N GLN A 57 6.73 30.11 19.91
CA GLN A 57 7.63 31.09 20.56
C GLN A 57 6.95 31.88 21.64
N GLN A 58 5.68 32.22 21.52
CA GLN A 58 4.91 32.94 22.54
C GLN A 58 4.84 32.13 23.86
N TYR A 59 4.68 30.83 23.80
CA TYR A 59 4.62 29.95 24.98
C TYR A 59 6.02 29.80 25.62
N LEU A 60 7.06 29.69 24.78
CA LEU A 60 8.43 29.68 25.28
C LEU A 60 8.78 30.98 25.99
N ASN A 61 8.34 32.15 25.49
CA ASN A 61 8.51 33.42 26.12
C ASN A 61 7.75 33.48 27.46
N LEU A 62 6.51 33.00 27.54
CA LEU A 62 5.71 32.88 28.74
C LEU A 62 6.44 32.05 29.81
N ARG A 63 6.93 30.84 29.43
CA ARG A 63 7.73 29.98 30.29
C ARG A 63 8.95 30.70 30.86
N ASN A 64 9.71 31.35 29.99
CA ASN A 64 10.96 32.01 30.40
C ASN A 64 10.72 33.24 31.27
N GLN A 65 9.65 34.01 31.00
CA GLN A 65 9.29 35.19 31.76
C GLN A 65 8.84 34.84 33.18
N HIS A 66 8.11 33.76 33.35
CA HIS A 66 7.47 33.41 34.62
C HIS A 66 8.10 32.20 35.31
N ASN A 67 9.09 31.56 34.68
CA ASN A 67 9.75 30.36 35.20
C ASN A 67 8.77 29.27 35.61
N VAL A 68 7.81 28.94 34.70
CA VAL A 68 6.77 27.94 34.88
C VAL A 68 6.90 26.86 33.82
N PRO A 69 6.56 25.60 34.12
CA PRO A 69 6.52 24.53 33.09
C PRO A 69 5.42 24.77 32.08
N LEU A 70 5.64 24.23 30.86
CA LEU A 70 4.66 24.16 29.80
C LEU A 70 4.25 22.71 29.54
N TRP A 71 2.99 22.55 29.22
CA TRP A 71 2.40 21.29 28.75
C TRP A 71 1.59 21.54 27.48
N MET A 72 1.78 20.72 26.48
CA MET A 72 0.91 20.72 25.31
C MET A 72 -0.24 19.74 25.58
N GLY A 73 -1.40 20.29 25.96
CA GLY A 73 -2.56 19.52 26.44
C GLY A 73 -3.25 18.75 25.35
N GLU A 74 -3.32 19.33 24.13
CA GLU A 74 -3.94 18.68 22.97
C GLU A 74 -3.22 19.05 21.67
N ALA A 75 -2.86 18.02 20.88
CA ALA A 75 -2.46 18.18 19.49
C ALA A 75 -2.90 16.95 18.70
N GLY A 76 -3.37 17.17 17.48
CA GLY A 76 -3.90 16.09 16.64
C GLY A 76 -4.55 16.64 15.38
N GLU A 77 -5.45 15.88 14.73
CA GLU A 77 -6.27 16.31 13.60
C GLU A 77 -5.45 16.77 12.38
N ASN A 78 -4.30 16.14 12.14
CA ASN A 78 -3.38 16.47 11.07
C ASN A 78 -2.75 15.20 10.49
N SER A 79 -1.75 15.32 9.60
CA SER A 79 -1.04 14.19 9.02
C SER A 79 0.00 13.56 9.97
N ASN A 80 0.43 12.35 9.66
CA ASN A 80 1.49 11.66 10.38
C ASN A 80 2.81 12.44 10.34
N GLU A 81 3.15 13.05 9.21
CA GLU A 81 4.33 13.89 9.06
C GLU A 81 4.28 15.12 9.96
N TRP A 82 3.12 15.80 10.01
CA TRP A 82 2.92 16.93 10.90
C TRP A 82 3.06 16.51 12.37
N TYR A 83 2.52 15.35 12.76
CA TYR A 83 2.69 14.84 14.12
C TYR A 83 4.17 14.64 14.44
N TYR A 84 4.91 13.93 13.59
CA TYR A 84 6.33 13.72 13.79
C TYR A 84 7.09 15.03 14.01
N GLN A 85 6.87 16.02 13.16
CA GLN A 85 7.55 17.31 13.25
C GLN A 85 7.15 18.09 14.52
N VAL A 86 5.87 18.16 14.84
CA VAL A 86 5.36 18.96 15.95
C VAL A 86 5.71 18.33 17.30
N PHE A 87 5.59 17.02 17.45
CA PHE A 87 5.94 16.39 18.73
C PHE A 87 7.45 16.41 18.97
N LYS A 88 8.24 16.25 17.94
CA LYS A 88 9.70 16.46 18.01
C LYS A 88 10.05 17.91 18.41
N LEU A 89 9.35 18.90 17.85
CA LEU A 89 9.53 20.30 18.24
C LEU A 89 9.25 20.51 19.74
N PHE A 90 8.21 19.87 20.30
CA PHE A 90 7.92 19.95 21.72
C PHE A 90 9.01 19.31 22.57
N GLU A 91 9.45 18.10 22.23
CA GLU A 91 10.51 17.38 22.94
C GLU A 91 11.84 18.16 22.93
N GLU A 92 12.25 18.69 21.78
CA GLU A 92 13.44 19.53 21.62
C GLU A 92 13.39 20.80 22.46
N ASN A 93 12.19 21.27 22.84
CA ASN A 93 11.99 22.45 23.69
C ASN A 93 11.58 22.10 25.13
N ASN A 94 11.72 20.84 25.55
CA ASN A 94 11.37 20.37 26.91
C ASN A 94 9.89 20.68 27.26
N ILE A 95 8.96 20.41 26.34
CA ILE A 95 7.53 20.53 26.54
C ILE A 95 6.95 19.12 26.52
N GLY A 96 6.33 18.71 27.63
CA GLY A 96 5.55 17.48 27.67
C GLY A 96 4.26 17.62 26.86
N TRP A 97 3.74 16.50 26.33
CA TRP A 97 2.63 16.56 25.41
C TRP A 97 1.63 15.41 25.58
N ASN A 98 0.39 15.64 25.14
CA ASN A 98 -0.65 14.66 24.89
C ASN A 98 -1.04 14.67 23.42
N PHE A 99 -1.27 13.49 22.87
CA PHE A 99 -1.88 13.35 21.55
C PHE A 99 -3.42 13.32 21.68
N TRP A 100 -4.12 14.12 20.86
CA TRP A 100 -5.55 14.11 20.77
C TRP A 100 -6.01 13.46 19.45
N THR A 101 -6.59 12.29 19.47
CA THR A 101 -6.94 11.48 20.64
C THR A 101 -6.57 10.03 20.35
N HIS A 102 -6.41 9.24 21.40
CA HIS A 102 -6.03 7.83 21.35
C HIS A 102 -6.90 6.99 20.41
N LYS A 103 -8.23 7.26 20.32
CA LYS A 103 -9.18 6.48 19.52
C LYS A 103 -10.34 7.33 19.03
N LYS A 104 -10.72 7.09 17.75
CA LYS A 104 -11.90 7.70 17.11
C LYS A 104 -12.77 6.62 16.47
N VAL A 105 -13.93 7.04 15.98
CA VAL A 105 -14.82 6.20 15.17
C VAL A 105 -14.70 6.65 13.73
N ASP A 106 -14.33 5.73 12.86
CA ASP A 106 -14.22 5.93 11.39
C ASP A 106 -13.39 7.16 11.00
N LYS A 107 -12.17 7.27 11.57
CA LYS A 107 -11.23 8.36 11.28
C LYS A 107 -9.80 7.84 11.12
N LEU A 108 -9.03 8.53 10.28
CA LEU A 108 -7.60 8.25 10.06
C LEU A 108 -6.69 8.90 11.09
N THR A 109 -7.15 9.99 11.73
CA THR A 109 -6.36 10.88 12.59
C THR A 109 -6.26 10.41 14.04
N SER A 110 -6.34 9.10 14.29
CA SER A 110 -6.09 8.49 15.60
C SER A 110 -5.38 7.15 15.48
N PRO A 111 -4.56 6.75 16.48
CA PRO A 111 -3.85 5.46 16.48
C PRO A 111 -4.75 4.24 16.28
N TYR A 112 -5.95 4.32 16.83
CA TYR A 112 -6.98 3.27 16.71
C TYR A 112 -8.27 3.87 16.17
N SER A 113 -8.87 3.21 15.21
CA SER A 113 -10.16 3.60 14.62
C SER A 113 -11.18 2.49 14.75
N ALA A 114 -12.24 2.73 15.51
CA ALA A 114 -13.38 1.83 15.57
C ALA A 114 -14.24 2.04 14.32
N TYR A 115 -14.82 0.97 13.78
CA TYR A 115 -15.72 1.07 12.63
C TYR A 115 -17.14 1.36 13.03
N VAL A 116 -17.88 2.06 12.17
CA VAL A 116 -19.34 2.24 12.29
C VAL A 116 -20.01 0.92 11.90
N THR A 117 -20.60 0.24 12.89
CA THR A 117 -21.34 -1.00 12.63
C THR A 117 -22.64 -0.71 11.90
N PRO A 118 -23.19 -1.62 11.06
CA PRO A 118 -24.48 -1.45 10.42
C PRO A 118 -25.62 -1.18 11.40
N GLN A 119 -25.55 -1.75 12.60
CA GLN A 119 -26.54 -1.53 13.65
C GLN A 119 -26.41 -0.14 14.28
N TYR A 120 -25.20 0.38 14.46
CA TYR A 120 -24.97 1.74 14.95
C TYR A 120 -25.30 2.78 13.86
N GLN A 121 -25.12 2.46 12.58
CA GLN A 121 -25.52 3.33 11.48
C GLN A 121 -27.02 3.69 11.53
N LEU A 122 -27.89 2.77 11.94
CA LEU A 122 -29.33 3.05 12.12
C LEU A 122 -29.61 4.14 13.17
N ILE A 123 -28.77 4.21 14.22
CA ILE A 123 -28.83 5.30 15.20
C ILE A 123 -28.41 6.62 14.57
N LEU A 124 -27.32 6.63 13.81
CA LEU A 124 -26.84 7.83 13.11
C LEU A 124 -27.89 8.32 12.08
N ASP A 125 -28.49 7.41 11.34
CA ASP A 125 -29.54 7.73 10.36
C ASP A 125 -30.78 8.34 11.04
N TYR A 126 -31.15 7.86 12.22
CA TYR A 126 -32.24 8.43 13.02
C TYR A 126 -31.85 9.83 13.53
N VAL A 127 -30.66 10.00 14.09
CA VAL A 127 -30.19 11.30 14.62
C VAL A 127 -30.07 12.35 13.50
N ASN A 128 -29.65 11.94 12.32
CA ASN A 128 -29.48 12.82 11.16
C ASN A 128 -30.78 13.04 10.37
N GLY A 129 -31.90 12.44 10.80
CA GLY A 129 -33.20 12.60 10.16
C GLY A 129 -33.41 11.80 8.87
N SER A 130 -32.50 10.91 8.53
CA SER A 130 -32.62 9.97 7.38
C SER A 130 -33.57 8.82 7.69
N LEU A 131 -33.74 8.49 8.96
CA LEU A 131 -34.71 7.51 9.49
C LEU A 131 -35.70 8.21 10.40
N ASN A 132 -37.02 8.10 10.12
CA ASN A 132 -38.04 8.81 10.86
C ASN A 132 -38.37 8.20 12.23
N GLN A 133 -38.06 6.93 12.43
CA GLN A 133 -38.36 6.20 13.68
C GLN A 133 -37.27 5.15 13.93
N LEU A 134 -36.85 5.01 15.18
CA LEU A 134 -35.95 3.97 15.64
C LEU A 134 -36.55 3.22 16.82
N ASP A 135 -36.63 1.91 16.71
CA ASP A 135 -37.09 1.04 17.79
C ASP A 135 -36.06 0.99 18.93
N ALA A 136 -36.55 0.94 20.20
CA ALA A 136 -35.67 0.97 21.38
C ALA A 136 -34.75 -0.28 21.47
N ASP A 137 -35.21 -1.45 21.01
CA ASP A 137 -34.41 -2.67 21.02
C ASP A 137 -33.31 -2.58 19.94
N ILE A 138 -33.66 -2.05 18.76
CA ILE A 138 -32.67 -1.78 17.68
C ILE A 138 -31.63 -0.75 18.15
N ALA A 139 -32.06 0.32 18.84
CA ALA A 139 -31.12 1.30 19.40
C ALA A 139 -30.18 0.66 20.44
N THR A 140 -30.69 -0.22 21.29
CA THR A 140 -29.91 -0.96 22.29
C THR A 140 -28.86 -1.87 21.62
N ILE A 141 -29.25 -2.58 20.56
CA ILE A 141 -28.35 -3.40 19.76
C ILE A 141 -27.28 -2.51 19.10
N GLY A 142 -27.66 -1.36 18.55
CA GLY A 142 -26.72 -0.41 17.92
C GLY A 142 -25.66 0.10 18.89
N TRP A 143 -26.05 0.55 20.08
CA TRP A 143 -25.13 0.98 21.13
C TRP A 143 -24.21 -0.15 21.61
N THR A 144 -24.74 -1.36 21.76
CA THR A 144 -23.97 -2.53 22.17
C THR A 144 -22.94 -2.90 21.10
N SER A 145 -23.31 -2.82 19.82
CA SER A 145 -22.40 -3.10 18.70
C SER A 145 -21.29 -2.06 18.63
N LEU A 146 -21.59 -0.77 18.81
CA LEU A 146 -20.56 0.28 18.91
C LEU A 146 -19.63 0.03 20.10
N ALA A 147 -20.17 -0.24 21.29
CA ALA A 147 -19.35 -0.53 22.47
C ALA A 147 -18.39 -1.71 22.24
N ASN A 148 -18.81 -2.70 21.44
CA ASN A 148 -17.95 -3.81 21.05
C ASN A 148 -16.91 -3.39 20.00
N SER A 149 -17.25 -2.58 19.01
CA SER A 149 -16.28 -2.08 18.01
C SER A 149 -15.23 -1.14 18.63
N LEU A 150 -15.56 -0.51 19.76
CA LEU A 150 -14.63 0.35 20.50
C LEU A 150 -13.59 -0.41 21.33
N LYS A 151 -13.69 -1.74 21.46
CA LYS A 151 -12.63 -2.52 22.10
C LYS A 151 -11.38 -2.50 21.21
N ILE A 152 -10.21 -2.41 21.85
CA ILE A 152 -8.95 -2.18 21.10
C ILE A 152 -8.63 -3.31 20.13
N GLU A 153 -8.98 -4.54 20.49
CA GLU A 153 -8.82 -5.74 19.66
C GLU A 153 -9.73 -5.75 18.42
N ASN A 154 -10.72 -4.86 18.37
CA ASN A 154 -11.68 -4.72 17.26
C ASN A 154 -11.45 -3.43 16.44
N CYS A 155 -10.47 -2.62 16.82
CA CYS A 155 -10.15 -1.40 16.11
C CYS A 155 -9.14 -1.63 14.99
N ASP A 156 -9.26 -0.90 13.90
CA ASP A 156 -8.18 -0.76 12.94
C ASP A 156 -7.00 -0.02 13.58
N THR A 157 -5.83 -0.57 13.43
CA THR A 157 -4.57 0.04 13.88
C THR A 157 -3.98 0.88 12.76
N ARG A 158 -3.48 2.06 13.10
CA ARG A 158 -2.81 2.98 12.14
C ARG A 158 -1.28 2.95 12.37
N PRO A 159 -0.54 2.01 11.75
CA PRO A 159 0.88 1.81 12.05
C PRO A 159 1.74 3.03 11.70
N GLY A 160 1.45 3.73 10.61
CA GLY A 160 2.16 4.95 10.24
C GLY A 160 2.00 6.08 11.26
N LEU A 161 0.78 6.26 11.79
CA LEU A 161 0.52 7.26 12.83
C LEU A 161 1.23 6.89 14.15
N ILE A 162 1.15 5.63 14.56
CA ILE A 162 1.83 5.15 15.76
C ILE A 162 3.35 5.35 15.62
N ALA A 163 3.91 5.00 14.46
CA ALA A 163 5.33 5.19 14.18
C ALA A 163 5.73 6.68 14.25
N ALA A 164 4.94 7.57 13.64
CA ALA A 164 5.20 9.02 13.69
C ALA A 164 5.24 9.60 15.10
N LEU A 165 4.48 9.00 16.05
CA LEU A 165 4.42 9.43 17.44
C LEU A 165 5.49 8.78 18.32
N THR A 166 5.90 7.54 18.05
CA THR A 166 6.61 6.71 19.02
C THR A 166 7.89 6.06 18.52
N ASP A 167 8.11 6.02 17.20
CA ASP A 167 9.31 5.40 16.63
C ASP A 167 10.46 6.43 16.53
N PRO A 168 11.54 6.26 17.29
CA PRO A 168 12.67 7.20 17.26
C PRO A 168 13.41 7.21 15.91
N GLU A 169 13.20 6.18 15.06
CA GLU A 169 13.81 6.06 13.75
C GLU A 169 12.91 6.59 12.62
N TYR A 170 11.68 7.02 12.89
CA TYR A 170 10.70 7.45 11.89
C TYR A 170 11.25 8.47 10.88
N GLY A 171 12.09 9.40 11.33
CA GLY A 171 12.70 10.44 10.48
C GLY A 171 14.03 10.05 9.85
N THR A 172 14.53 8.83 10.05
CA THR A 172 15.87 8.41 9.62
C THR A 172 15.92 7.10 8.87
N ILE A 173 14.94 6.23 9.07
CA ILE A 173 14.88 4.90 8.44
C ILE A 173 13.49 4.71 7.81
N SER A 174 13.47 4.40 6.51
CA SER A 174 12.27 3.94 5.81
C SER A 174 11.99 2.49 6.18
N LYS A 175 10.76 2.18 6.59
CA LYS A 175 10.37 0.82 7.00
C LYS A 175 9.24 0.31 6.10
N PRO A 176 9.28 -0.95 5.64
CA PRO A 176 8.24 -1.48 4.77
C PRO A 176 6.88 -1.45 5.46
N TYR A 177 5.85 -1.01 4.73
CA TYR A 177 4.46 -1.06 5.20
C TYR A 177 3.94 -2.51 5.29
N ALA A 178 4.35 -3.33 4.35
CA ALA A 178 4.00 -4.74 4.25
C ALA A 178 5.20 -5.56 3.78
N ASN A 179 5.14 -6.88 3.95
CA ASN A 179 6.15 -7.77 3.38
C ASN A 179 5.90 -7.93 1.88
N HIS A 180 6.70 -7.22 1.07
CA HIS A 180 6.64 -7.29 -0.40
C HIS A 180 7.57 -8.37 -0.94
N THR A 181 7.08 -9.11 -1.92
CA THR A 181 7.81 -10.21 -2.57
C THR A 181 7.90 -10.01 -4.08
N ILE A 182 9.01 -10.42 -4.69
CA ILE A 182 9.17 -10.51 -6.14
C ILE A 182 9.53 -11.99 -6.49
N PRO A 183 8.77 -12.64 -7.41
CA PRO A 183 7.66 -12.12 -8.21
C PRO A 183 6.40 -11.83 -7.38
N GLY A 184 5.60 -10.85 -7.82
CA GLY A 184 4.38 -10.47 -7.12
C GLY A 184 3.83 -9.12 -7.54
N THR A 185 2.73 -8.73 -6.91
CA THR A 185 2.08 -7.43 -7.09
C THR A 185 2.18 -6.62 -5.80
N ILE A 186 2.63 -5.38 -5.91
CA ILE A 186 2.73 -4.42 -4.82
C ILE A 186 1.64 -3.37 -5.02
N PRO A 187 0.64 -3.30 -4.14
CA PRO A 187 -0.36 -2.23 -4.15
C PRO A 187 0.26 -0.85 -3.94
N ALA A 188 -0.14 0.14 -4.71
CA ALA A 188 0.46 1.47 -4.67
C ALA A 188 0.32 2.14 -3.29
N TYR A 189 -0.78 1.90 -2.57
CA TYR A 189 -1.00 2.47 -1.23
C TYR A 189 -0.07 1.88 -0.15
N GLN A 190 0.64 0.80 -0.44
CA GLN A 190 1.54 0.12 0.51
C GLN A 190 2.98 0.65 0.46
N TYR A 191 3.16 1.93 0.11
CA TYR A 191 4.46 2.59 0.22
C TYR A 191 4.95 2.59 1.69
N ASP A 192 6.25 2.71 1.88
CA ASP A 192 6.91 2.57 3.17
C ASP A 192 6.40 3.54 4.25
N ILE A 193 6.63 3.19 5.50
CA ILE A 193 6.41 4.00 6.68
C ILE A 193 7.70 4.77 7.01
N GLY A 194 7.59 6.07 7.25
CA GLY A 194 8.67 6.96 7.63
C GLY A 194 8.36 8.40 7.24
N ALA A 195 9.28 9.31 7.52
CA ALA A 195 9.09 10.73 7.27
C ALA A 195 8.98 11.06 5.78
N ARG A 196 8.24 12.12 5.46
CA ARG A 196 8.18 12.74 4.15
C ARG A 196 9.58 13.14 3.67
N GLY A 197 9.91 12.81 2.43
CA GLY A 197 11.25 12.97 1.85
C GLY A 197 12.18 11.79 2.10
N LEU A 198 11.80 10.83 2.95
CA LEU A 198 12.54 9.60 3.25
C LEU A 198 11.84 8.36 2.66
N SER A 199 10.55 8.18 2.95
CA SER A 199 9.75 7.02 2.53
C SER A 199 8.79 7.35 1.39
N TYR A 200 8.38 8.59 1.29
CA TYR A 200 7.50 9.13 0.26
C TYR A 200 7.70 10.65 0.16
N MET A 201 7.08 11.27 -0.84
CA MET A 201 7.00 12.73 -0.97
C MET A 201 5.61 13.10 -1.45
N ASP A 202 4.98 13.97 -0.71
CA ASP A 202 3.72 14.59 -1.04
C ASP A 202 3.83 16.10 -0.87
N ASN A 203 3.13 16.89 -1.67
CA ASN A 203 3.30 18.34 -1.69
C ASN A 203 2.46 19.05 -0.62
N ASP A 204 1.26 18.58 -0.34
CA ASP A 204 0.29 19.17 0.58
C ASP A 204 -0.04 18.28 1.79
N PHE A 205 0.97 17.94 2.54
CA PHE A 205 0.95 16.94 3.61
C PHE A 205 0.37 17.43 4.95
N GLN A 206 0.01 18.71 5.12
CA GLN A 206 -0.41 19.25 6.42
C GLN A 206 -1.74 19.99 6.36
N ASN A 207 -2.52 19.89 7.43
CA ASN A 207 -3.71 20.70 7.64
C ASN A 207 -3.32 22.10 8.11
N ASP A 208 -3.52 23.11 7.26
CA ASP A 208 -3.31 24.52 7.60
C ASP A 208 -4.58 25.20 8.13
N GLY A 209 -5.65 24.43 8.37
CA GLY A 209 -6.95 24.90 8.87
C GLY A 209 -8.05 24.84 7.82
N ASP A 210 -7.77 24.47 6.58
CA ASP A 210 -8.71 24.27 5.50
C ASP A 210 -9.12 22.81 5.29
N GLY A 211 -8.33 21.86 5.82
CA GLY A 211 -8.61 20.43 5.78
C GLY A 211 -8.18 19.71 4.51
N GLY A 212 -7.56 20.41 3.56
CA GLY A 212 -7.25 19.89 2.24
C GLY A 212 -5.86 19.26 2.09
N TYR A 213 -5.42 18.38 2.99
CA TYR A 213 -4.08 17.78 2.92
C TYR A 213 -4.10 16.27 2.64
N ASN A 214 -5.23 15.68 2.41
CA ASN A 214 -5.38 14.23 2.20
C ASN A 214 -6.70 13.99 1.48
N ASP A 215 -6.71 14.19 0.17
CA ASP A 215 -7.89 13.95 -0.64
C ASP A 215 -8.29 12.46 -0.56
N GLY A 216 -9.60 12.20 -0.64
CA GLY A 216 -10.16 10.85 -0.45
C GLY A 216 -10.32 10.40 1.00
N TRP A 217 -9.48 10.80 1.94
CA TRP A 217 -9.57 10.50 3.38
C TRP A 217 -9.74 9.02 3.72
N VAL A 218 -9.01 8.15 3.05
CA VAL A 218 -9.04 6.70 3.25
C VAL A 218 -7.64 6.10 3.45
N GLY A 219 -7.58 4.90 3.99
CA GLY A 219 -6.38 4.09 4.09
C GLY A 219 -5.31 4.62 5.05
N ARG A 220 -4.59 5.65 4.65
CA ARG A 220 -3.42 6.21 5.37
C ARG A 220 -3.58 7.69 5.66
N ASN A 221 -2.84 8.20 6.65
CA ASN A 221 -2.89 9.61 7.10
C ASN A 221 -1.55 10.33 6.86
N ASP A 222 -0.87 10.02 5.77
CA ASP A 222 0.48 10.52 5.50
C ASP A 222 0.51 11.81 4.65
N GLY A 223 -0.63 12.23 4.12
CA GLY A 223 -0.76 13.28 3.12
C GLY A 223 -0.92 12.75 1.70
N VAL A 224 -0.33 11.59 1.38
CA VAL A 224 -0.55 10.96 0.07
C VAL A 224 -2.02 10.64 -0.15
N ASP A 225 -2.55 11.13 -1.25
CA ASP A 225 -3.96 11.06 -1.57
C ASP A 225 -4.37 9.67 -2.03
N LEU A 226 -5.30 9.09 -1.29
CA LEU A 226 -5.82 7.75 -1.54
C LEU A 226 -7.33 7.78 -1.73
N GLU A 227 -7.82 6.94 -2.63
CA GLU A 227 -9.25 6.71 -2.80
C GLU A 227 -9.59 5.22 -2.76
N ASN A 228 -10.85 4.90 -2.46
CA ASN A 228 -11.32 3.52 -2.45
C ASN A 228 -11.27 2.95 -3.88
N SER A 229 -10.84 1.70 -3.98
CA SER A 229 -10.89 0.90 -5.19
C SER A 229 -11.83 -0.28 -4.97
N ASP A 230 -12.96 -0.31 -5.68
CA ASP A 230 -13.95 -1.39 -5.54
C ASP A 230 -13.68 -2.57 -6.48
N ASP A 231 -12.64 -2.48 -7.32
CA ASP A 231 -12.38 -3.42 -8.41
C ASP A 231 -11.66 -4.70 -7.94
N ASP A 232 -10.81 -4.58 -6.92
CA ASP A 232 -10.06 -5.71 -6.35
C ASP A 232 -10.08 -5.65 -4.82
N PRO A 233 -10.72 -6.61 -4.15
CA PRO A 233 -10.77 -6.64 -2.67
C PRO A 233 -9.39 -6.81 -2.01
N ASN A 234 -8.35 -7.21 -2.75
CA ASN A 234 -6.98 -7.30 -2.26
C ASN A 234 -6.22 -5.96 -2.39
N ILE A 235 -6.75 -5.02 -3.17
CA ILE A 235 -6.20 -3.68 -3.38
C ILE A 235 -7.31 -2.65 -3.09
N PRO A 236 -7.66 -2.44 -1.82
CA PRO A 236 -8.81 -1.62 -1.43
C PRO A 236 -8.62 -0.13 -1.70
N PHE A 237 -7.38 0.32 -1.92
CA PHE A 237 -7.06 1.72 -2.15
C PHE A 237 -6.16 1.90 -3.36
N THR A 238 -6.32 3.04 -4.03
CA THR A 238 -5.47 3.50 -5.13
C THR A 238 -4.91 4.88 -4.82
N VAL A 239 -3.74 5.20 -5.35
CA VAL A 239 -3.15 6.54 -5.26
C VAL A 239 -3.75 7.40 -6.37
N GLY A 240 -4.33 8.53 -6.00
CA GLY A 240 -4.94 9.51 -6.89
C GLY A 240 -4.40 10.92 -6.67
N TRP A 241 -5.03 11.93 -7.25
CA TRP A 241 -4.69 13.36 -7.14
C TRP A 241 -3.20 13.69 -7.23
N THR A 242 -2.42 12.84 -7.91
CA THR A 242 -0.98 12.93 -8.01
C THR A 242 -0.50 14.28 -8.54
N GLU A 243 0.58 14.81 -7.99
CA GLU A 243 1.24 16.04 -8.41
C GLU A 243 2.67 15.83 -8.88
N ALA A 244 3.18 16.79 -9.67
CA ALA A 244 4.56 16.73 -10.14
C ALA A 244 5.57 16.93 -8.99
N GLY A 245 6.55 16.02 -8.89
CA GLY A 245 7.57 16.02 -7.85
C GLY A 245 7.30 15.06 -6.71
N GLU A 246 6.09 14.54 -6.60
CA GLU A 246 5.74 13.49 -5.64
C GLU A 246 6.38 12.15 -5.97
N TRP A 247 6.56 11.33 -4.96
CA TRP A 247 7.09 9.99 -5.14
C TRP A 247 6.71 9.05 -4.01
N LEU A 248 6.68 7.76 -4.33
CA LEU A 248 6.38 6.66 -3.42
C LEU A 248 7.56 5.70 -3.38
N GLY A 249 7.98 5.29 -2.19
CA GLY A 249 9.06 4.35 -1.96
C GLY A 249 8.56 3.03 -1.39
N TYR A 250 9.17 1.91 -1.81
CA TYR A 250 8.79 0.57 -1.35
C TYR A 250 10.03 -0.25 -1.06
N THR A 251 10.19 -0.69 0.16
CA THR A 251 11.20 -1.68 0.55
C THR A 251 10.67 -3.09 0.26
N ILE A 252 11.38 -3.84 -0.57
CA ILE A 252 11.02 -5.18 -1.01
C ILE A 252 12.02 -6.16 -0.41
N GLN A 253 11.55 -7.06 0.45
CA GLN A 253 12.41 -7.90 1.28
C GLN A 253 12.68 -9.29 0.68
N ASP A 254 11.67 -9.89 0.05
CA ASP A 254 11.73 -11.27 -0.44
C ASP A 254 11.80 -11.30 -1.97
N ILE A 255 13.02 -11.46 -2.51
CA ILE A 255 13.23 -11.48 -3.96
C ILE A 255 13.77 -12.84 -4.38
N THR A 256 13.05 -13.50 -5.27
CA THR A 256 13.58 -14.64 -6.02
C THR A 256 14.48 -14.08 -7.13
N PRO A 257 15.78 -14.43 -7.20
CA PRO A 257 16.64 -13.95 -8.26
C PRO A 257 16.12 -14.30 -9.64
N GLY A 258 16.15 -13.35 -10.58
CA GLY A 258 15.63 -13.56 -11.93
C GLY A 258 15.46 -12.29 -12.73
N THR A 259 14.98 -12.45 -13.97
CA THR A 259 14.59 -11.34 -14.84
C THR A 259 13.06 -11.20 -14.84
N TYR A 260 12.57 -9.98 -14.71
CA TYR A 260 11.16 -9.67 -14.54
C TYR A 260 10.66 -8.67 -15.58
N GLU A 261 9.51 -8.93 -16.14
CA GLU A 261 8.68 -7.92 -16.77
C GLU A 261 8.01 -7.11 -15.67
N VAL A 262 8.09 -5.79 -15.77
CA VAL A 262 7.45 -4.87 -14.82
C VAL A 262 6.28 -4.20 -15.50
N SER A 263 5.14 -4.17 -14.83
CA SER A 263 3.95 -3.46 -15.32
C SER A 263 3.27 -2.69 -14.20
N PHE A 264 2.69 -1.54 -14.55
CA PHE A 264 1.94 -0.67 -13.66
C PHE A 264 0.47 -0.70 -14.03
N SER A 265 -0.41 -0.96 -13.06
CA SER A 265 -1.86 -0.79 -13.20
C SER A 265 -2.18 0.69 -12.98
N ILE A 266 -2.56 1.38 -14.05
CA ILE A 266 -2.79 2.83 -14.09
C ILE A 266 -4.12 3.16 -14.74
N ALA A 267 -4.71 4.30 -14.37
CA ALA A 267 -5.95 4.78 -14.98
C ALA A 267 -5.91 6.31 -15.15
N ALA A 268 -6.47 6.81 -16.25
CA ALA A 268 -6.57 8.23 -16.54
C ALA A 268 -7.74 8.55 -17.49
N PRO A 269 -8.53 9.60 -17.24
CA PRO A 269 -9.59 9.99 -18.17
C PRO A 269 -9.04 10.56 -19.47
N SER A 270 -7.84 11.15 -19.45
CA SER A 270 -7.13 11.71 -20.61
C SER A 270 -5.66 11.30 -20.59
N SER A 271 -4.98 11.39 -21.73
CA SER A 271 -3.54 11.16 -21.82
C SER A 271 -2.74 12.37 -21.30
N GLY A 272 -1.49 12.14 -20.91
CA GLY A 272 -0.53 13.18 -20.55
C GLY A 272 0.11 13.05 -19.20
N GLY A 273 -0.35 12.13 -18.35
CA GLY A 273 0.37 11.76 -17.13
C GLY A 273 1.73 11.14 -17.46
N ILE A 274 2.75 11.44 -16.67
CA ILE A 274 4.10 10.90 -16.84
C ILE A 274 4.68 10.59 -15.48
N PHE A 275 5.25 9.40 -15.33
CA PHE A 275 6.08 9.04 -14.18
C PHE A 275 7.29 8.23 -14.60
N TYR A 276 8.26 8.12 -13.73
CA TYR A 276 9.34 7.15 -13.90
C TYR A 276 9.50 6.29 -12.65
N ALA A 277 10.02 5.09 -12.83
CA ALA A 277 10.30 4.18 -11.73
C ALA A 277 11.74 3.68 -11.80
N GLN A 278 12.31 3.39 -10.64
CA GLN A 278 13.64 2.80 -10.50
C GLN A 278 13.67 1.85 -9.30
N ILE A 279 14.48 0.79 -9.41
CA ILE A 279 14.73 -0.15 -8.33
C ILE A 279 16.23 -0.26 -8.09
N ASP A 280 16.71 0.06 -6.89
CA ASP A 280 18.15 0.16 -6.54
C ASP A 280 18.99 0.92 -7.60
N GLY A 281 18.43 2.02 -8.12
CA GLY A 281 19.08 2.84 -9.15
C GLY A 281 19.01 2.27 -10.57
N GLN A 282 18.51 1.05 -10.79
CA GLN A 282 18.17 0.54 -12.11
C GLN A 282 16.90 1.22 -12.61
N ASN A 283 16.98 1.88 -13.76
CA ASN A 283 15.84 2.60 -14.34
C ASN A 283 14.87 1.61 -15.00
N LEU A 284 13.61 1.65 -14.62
CA LEU A 284 12.51 0.88 -15.22
C LEU A 284 11.85 1.61 -16.41
N GLY A 285 12.30 2.83 -16.71
CA GLY A 285 11.84 3.67 -17.82
C GLY A 285 10.99 4.84 -17.38
N VAL A 286 10.76 5.74 -18.32
CA VAL A 286 9.73 6.78 -18.24
C VAL A 286 8.45 6.21 -18.83
N ILE A 287 7.37 6.33 -18.09
CA ILE A 287 6.07 5.76 -18.44
C ILE A 287 5.10 6.90 -18.78
N ASP A 288 4.76 6.98 -20.06
CA ASP A 288 3.68 7.85 -20.54
C ASP A 288 2.34 7.18 -20.27
N VAL A 289 1.45 7.85 -19.56
CA VAL A 289 0.13 7.37 -19.21
C VAL A 289 -0.86 7.65 -20.35
N PRO A 290 -1.43 6.62 -20.99
CA PRO A 290 -2.44 6.81 -22.04
C PRO A 290 -3.79 7.19 -21.43
N ALA A 291 -4.68 7.76 -22.23
CA ALA A 291 -6.10 7.83 -21.86
C ALA A 291 -6.68 6.42 -21.75
N THR A 292 -7.23 6.08 -20.58
CA THR A 292 -7.92 4.82 -20.35
C THR A 292 -9.44 4.98 -20.33
N GLY A 293 -9.93 6.23 -20.36
CA GLY A 293 -11.35 6.57 -20.42
C GLY A 293 -12.01 6.79 -19.06
N GLY A 294 -11.24 6.78 -17.96
CA GLY A 294 -11.76 7.06 -16.61
C GLY A 294 -10.71 6.81 -15.54
N TRP A 295 -10.97 7.33 -14.32
CA TRP A 295 -10.08 7.22 -13.16
C TRP A 295 -9.95 5.78 -12.62
N TYR A 296 -10.85 4.87 -12.97
CA TYR A 296 -10.89 3.47 -12.55
C TYR A 296 -10.88 2.47 -13.72
N ASN A 297 -10.66 2.96 -14.94
CA ASN A 297 -10.49 2.11 -16.09
C ASN A 297 -9.02 1.67 -16.18
N TRP A 298 -8.68 0.61 -15.46
CA TRP A 298 -7.31 0.15 -15.29
C TRP A 298 -6.69 -0.38 -16.58
N TYR A 299 -5.46 0.02 -16.82
CA TYR A 299 -4.63 -0.44 -17.92
C TYR A 299 -3.25 -0.84 -17.41
N ASN A 300 -2.82 -2.06 -17.74
CA ASN A 300 -1.50 -2.54 -17.37
C ASN A 300 -0.46 -2.02 -18.37
N LYS A 301 0.30 -1.03 -17.98
CA LYS A 301 1.36 -0.42 -18.76
C LYS A 301 2.70 -1.09 -18.45
N SER A 302 3.30 -1.73 -19.45
CA SER A 302 4.63 -2.34 -19.32
C SER A 302 5.73 -1.27 -19.22
N ALA A 303 6.67 -1.50 -18.34
CA ALA A 303 7.95 -0.80 -18.20
C ALA A 303 9.09 -1.62 -18.80
N GLN A 304 10.33 -1.21 -18.57
CA GLN A 304 11.51 -1.99 -18.94
C GLN A 304 11.62 -3.24 -18.05
N THR A 305 12.19 -4.31 -18.61
CA THR A 305 12.54 -5.49 -17.83
C THR A 305 13.70 -5.19 -16.89
N VAL A 306 13.71 -5.89 -15.75
CA VAL A 306 14.78 -5.75 -14.76
C VAL A 306 15.31 -7.13 -14.35
N THR A 307 16.61 -7.24 -14.13
CA THR A 307 17.22 -8.43 -13.53
C THR A 307 17.58 -8.11 -12.09
N LEU A 308 17.06 -8.91 -11.17
CA LEU A 308 17.23 -8.73 -9.73
C LEU A 308 17.95 -9.95 -9.13
N ASP A 309 18.90 -9.66 -8.25
CA ASP A 309 19.54 -10.64 -7.38
C ASP A 309 18.78 -10.70 -6.04
N GLU A 310 19.09 -11.69 -5.20
CA GLU A 310 18.61 -11.81 -3.85
C GLU A 310 18.95 -10.59 -2.98
N GLY A 311 18.23 -10.42 -1.88
CA GLY A 311 18.41 -9.33 -0.92
C GLY A 311 17.45 -8.18 -1.13
N GLU A 312 17.33 -7.37 -0.09
CA GLU A 312 16.43 -6.22 -0.03
C GLU A 312 16.68 -5.22 -1.17
N LYS A 313 15.61 -4.70 -1.75
CA LYS A 313 15.62 -3.70 -2.81
C LYS A 313 14.69 -2.54 -2.48
N PHE A 314 15.02 -1.36 -2.98
CA PHE A 314 14.18 -0.18 -2.85
C PHE A 314 13.63 0.24 -4.22
N LEU A 315 12.32 0.12 -4.39
CA LEU A 315 11.58 0.62 -5.56
C LEU A 315 11.11 2.05 -5.27
N ARG A 316 11.32 2.96 -6.22
CA ARG A 316 10.78 4.32 -6.18
C ARG A 316 10.01 4.64 -7.45
N ILE A 317 8.79 5.15 -7.29
CA ILE A 317 7.93 5.66 -8.35
C ILE A 317 7.87 7.18 -8.18
N THR A 318 8.25 7.96 -9.20
CA THR A 318 8.29 9.43 -9.12
C THR A 318 7.38 10.03 -10.18
N ILE A 319 6.48 10.90 -9.77
CA ILE A 319 5.52 11.60 -10.62
C ILE A 319 6.21 12.79 -11.29
N VAL A 320 6.15 12.84 -12.62
CA VAL A 320 6.70 13.94 -13.43
C VAL A 320 5.60 14.88 -13.89
N GLN A 321 4.47 14.31 -14.27
CA GLN A 321 3.26 15.04 -14.68
C GLN A 321 2.03 14.31 -14.18
N ALA A 322 1.15 15.06 -13.52
CA ALA A 322 -0.08 14.60 -12.89
C ALA A 322 -1.16 14.10 -13.88
N GLY A 323 -2.30 13.69 -13.36
CA GLY A 323 -3.52 13.40 -14.11
C GLY A 323 -3.81 11.92 -14.31
N PHE A 324 -3.37 11.08 -13.40
CA PHE A 324 -3.61 9.63 -13.43
C PHE A 324 -3.62 9.04 -12.02
N ASN A 325 -4.23 7.87 -11.91
CA ASN A 325 -4.22 7.05 -10.71
C ASN A 325 -3.27 5.86 -10.88
N ILE A 326 -2.68 5.40 -9.78
CA ILE A 326 -1.84 4.20 -9.70
C ILE A 326 -2.48 3.22 -8.72
N GLN A 327 -2.79 2.00 -9.21
CA GLN A 327 -3.34 0.93 -8.36
C GLN A 327 -2.23 0.01 -7.81
N SER A 328 -1.29 -0.40 -8.67
CA SER A 328 -0.24 -1.35 -8.31
C SER A 328 0.92 -1.40 -9.29
N VAL A 329 2.02 -2.01 -8.86
CA VAL A 329 3.11 -2.47 -9.72
C VAL A 329 3.27 -3.98 -9.59
N THR A 330 3.42 -4.66 -10.73
CA THR A 330 3.54 -6.13 -10.82
C THR A 330 4.88 -6.52 -11.44
N PHE A 331 5.58 -7.43 -10.78
CA PHE A 331 6.79 -8.08 -11.28
C PHE A 331 6.45 -9.51 -11.69
N SER A 332 6.43 -9.77 -12.99
CA SER A 332 6.17 -11.10 -13.55
C SER A 332 7.49 -11.70 -14.04
N PRO A 333 7.81 -12.95 -13.69
CA PRO A 333 9.02 -13.58 -14.21
C PRO A 333 9.00 -13.53 -15.74
N VAL A 334 10.08 -13.04 -16.34
CA VAL A 334 10.31 -13.30 -17.76
C VAL A 334 10.51 -14.79 -17.86
N LEU A 335 9.45 -15.49 -18.31
CA LEU A 335 9.63 -16.86 -18.74
C LEU A 335 10.57 -16.77 -19.93
N SER A 336 11.88 -16.91 -19.67
CA SER A 336 12.80 -17.12 -20.76
C SER A 336 12.25 -18.31 -21.52
N SER A 337 12.03 -18.13 -22.82
CA SER A 337 11.93 -19.26 -23.74
C SER A 337 13.19 -20.14 -23.66
N ASP A 338 14.15 -19.70 -22.86
CA ASP A 338 15.41 -20.29 -22.47
C ASP A 338 15.44 -20.71 -20.99
N GLN A 339 14.48 -21.51 -20.53
CA GLN A 339 14.84 -22.52 -19.54
C GLN A 339 15.55 -23.68 -20.26
N SER A 340 16.56 -23.37 -21.02
CA SER A 340 17.54 -24.32 -21.53
C SER A 340 18.90 -24.05 -20.89
N THR A 341 18.96 -24.05 -19.56
CA THR A 341 20.22 -24.22 -18.83
C THR A 341 20.20 -25.49 -17.99
N ILE A 342 19.69 -26.55 -18.59
CA ILE A 342 20.19 -27.87 -18.29
C ILE A 342 20.57 -28.45 -19.65
N ASN A 343 21.85 -28.22 -20.01
CA ASN A 343 22.58 -28.83 -21.12
C ASN A 343 21.95 -28.67 -22.54
N PRO A 344 22.15 -27.53 -23.24
CA PRO A 344 21.68 -27.36 -24.63
C PRO A 344 22.36 -28.28 -25.64
N LYS A 345 23.16 -29.25 -25.20
CA LYS A 345 23.91 -30.14 -26.08
C LYS A 345 23.18 -31.43 -26.42
N THR A 346 22.12 -31.82 -25.75
CA THR A 346 21.53 -33.14 -25.95
C THR A 346 20.30 -33.17 -26.83
N PHE A 347 19.43 -32.13 -26.81
CA PHE A 347 18.27 -32.10 -27.70
C PHE A 347 17.71 -30.70 -27.94
N SER A 348 16.92 -30.50 -29.01
CA SER A 348 16.10 -29.32 -29.27
C SER A 348 14.78 -29.70 -29.91
N ILE A 349 13.69 -28.95 -29.56
CA ILE A 349 12.38 -29.08 -30.18
C ILE A 349 12.00 -27.78 -30.90
N GLY A 350 11.65 -27.93 -32.20
CA GLY A 350 11.18 -26.83 -33.03
C GLY A 350 9.77 -26.35 -32.66
N GLU A 351 9.38 -25.21 -33.21
CA GLU A 351 8.02 -24.70 -33.07
C GLU A 351 7.00 -25.61 -33.73
N PRO A 352 5.82 -25.81 -33.13
CA PRO A 352 4.76 -26.63 -33.68
C PRO A 352 4.23 -26.06 -35.01
N TYR A 353 4.15 -26.87 -36.05
CA TYR A 353 3.69 -26.43 -37.37
C TYR A 353 2.74 -27.44 -38.02
N PRO A 354 1.61 -26.94 -38.60
CA PRO A 354 1.06 -25.58 -38.44
C PRO A 354 0.55 -25.33 -37.02
N ASN A 355 0.53 -24.09 -36.59
CA ASN A 355 -0.11 -23.66 -35.33
C ASN A 355 -0.65 -22.24 -35.51
N PRO A 356 -1.97 -21.98 -35.61
CA PRO A 356 -3.07 -22.95 -35.39
C PRO A 356 -3.10 -24.12 -36.37
N PHE A 357 -3.64 -25.27 -35.94
CA PHE A 357 -3.68 -26.50 -36.74
C PHE A 357 -5.08 -27.11 -36.89
N ASN A 358 -5.27 -27.90 -37.98
CA ASN A 358 -6.51 -28.65 -38.28
C ASN A 358 -6.22 -29.87 -39.17
N PRO A 359 -6.43 -31.08 -38.72
CA PRO A 359 -6.46 -31.55 -37.35
C PRO A 359 -5.07 -31.98 -36.84
N THR A 360 -4.01 -31.73 -37.59
CA THR A 360 -2.67 -32.29 -37.35
C THR A 360 -1.64 -31.19 -37.14
N VAL A 361 -0.81 -31.37 -36.11
CA VAL A 361 0.39 -30.57 -35.82
C VAL A 361 1.64 -31.46 -35.76
N ASN A 362 2.75 -30.95 -36.23
CA ASN A 362 4.04 -31.63 -36.23
C ASN A 362 5.05 -30.85 -35.37
N PHE A 363 5.96 -31.59 -34.76
CA PHE A 363 7.11 -31.08 -34.02
C PHE A 363 8.37 -31.70 -34.55
N GLN A 364 9.37 -30.92 -34.83
CA GLN A 364 10.69 -31.41 -35.16
C GLN A 364 11.53 -31.50 -33.89
N LEU A 365 12.04 -32.67 -33.58
CA LEU A 365 12.92 -32.95 -32.45
C LEU A 365 14.29 -33.32 -33.00
N ASN A 366 15.34 -32.63 -32.53
CA ASN A 366 16.74 -32.95 -32.89
C ASN A 366 17.46 -33.46 -31.65
N LEU A 367 18.06 -34.65 -31.74
CA LEU A 367 18.80 -35.28 -30.66
C LEU A 367 20.27 -35.34 -31.00
N ASN A 368 21.11 -34.97 -30.04
CA ASN A 368 22.61 -35.06 -30.16
C ASN A 368 23.15 -36.32 -29.47
N GLU A 369 22.31 -37.05 -28.76
CA GLU A 369 22.61 -38.35 -28.18
C GLU A 369 21.34 -39.23 -28.15
N LYS A 370 21.53 -40.53 -27.96
CA LYS A 370 20.42 -41.49 -27.84
C LYS A 370 19.73 -41.29 -26.49
N MET A 371 18.38 -41.16 -26.50
CA MET A 371 17.63 -40.95 -25.24
C MET A 371 16.23 -41.51 -25.29
N GLU A 372 15.69 -41.76 -24.07
CA GLU A 372 14.28 -42.13 -23.87
C GLU A 372 13.45 -40.89 -23.60
N LEU A 373 12.37 -40.72 -24.34
CA LEU A 373 11.47 -39.58 -24.27
C LEU A 373 10.04 -40.00 -24.16
N THR A 374 9.24 -39.19 -23.48
CA THR A 374 7.79 -39.29 -23.46
C THR A 374 7.15 -37.94 -23.72
N SER A 375 6.16 -37.89 -24.58
CA SER A 375 5.42 -36.67 -24.86
C SER A 375 3.98 -36.79 -24.39
N TYR A 376 3.44 -35.66 -23.90
CA TYR A 376 2.09 -35.57 -23.38
C TYR A 376 1.35 -34.41 -24.05
N ILE A 377 0.04 -34.59 -24.22
CA ILE A 377 -0.87 -33.49 -24.55
C ILE A 377 -1.78 -33.24 -23.37
N TYR A 378 -1.81 -32.00 -22.90
CA TYR A 378 -2.71 -31.56 -21.85
C TYR A 378 -3.72 -30.54 -22.37
N GLY A 379 -4.92 -30.58 -21.84
CA GLY A 379 -5.93 -29.53 -22.03
C GLY A 379 -5.62 -28.28 -21.20
N ILE A 380 -6.35 -27.19 -21.46
CA ILE A 380 -6.18 -25.90 -20.76
C ILE A 380 -6.39 -26.00 -19.24
N GLN A 381 -7.15 -26.99 -18.78
CA GLN A 381 -7.39 -27.25 -17.35
C GLN A 381 -6.34 -28.18 -16.72
N GLY A 382 -5.25 -28.50 -17.45
CA GLY A 382 -4.19 -29.39 -16.96
C GLY A 382 -4.51 -30.89 -17.01
N ASN A 383 -5.67 -31.29 -17.53
CA ASN A 383 -6.03 -32.71 -17.68
C ASN A 383 -5.23 -33.34 -18.82
N LEU A 384 -4.71 -34.53 -18.58
CA LEU A 384 -4.02 -35.33 -19.62
C LEU A 384 -4.99 -35.75 -20.70
N VAL A 385 -4.67 -35.45 -21.95
CA VAL A 385 -5.47 -35.75 -23.16
C VAL A 385 -4.89 -36.95 -23.89
N LYS A 386 -3.56 -36.97 -24.05
CA LYS A 386 -2.87 -38.04 -24.79
C LYS A 386 -1.43 -38.23 -24.31
N THR A 387 -1.01 -39.49 -24.30
CA THR A 387 0.40 -39.87 -24.11
C THR A 387 0.97 -40.38 -25.44
N ILE A 388 2.16 -39.91 -25.81
CA ILE A 388 2.93 -40.35 -26.98
C ILE A 388 4.25 -40.90 -26.45
N ASP A 389 4.43 -42.18 -26.48
CA ASP A 389 5.61 -42.89 -25.99
C ASP A 389 6.70 -42.95 -27.06
N HIS A 390 7.89 -42.49 -26.79
CA HIS A 390 9.07 -42.51 -27.65
C HIS A 390 10.17 -43.33 -27.00
N ARG A 391 10.00 -44.64 -27.00
CA ARG A 391 10.97 -45.56 -26.43
C ARG A 391 12.31 -45.43 -27.10
N SER A 392 13.33 -44.90 -26.65
CA SER A 392 14.69 -44.87 -27.18
C SER A 392 14.75 -44.37 -28.65
N LEU A 393 14.95 -43.05 -28.77
CA LEU A 393 15.27 -42.44 -30.08
C LEU A 393 16.78 -42.28 -30.22
N ASP A 394 17.29 -42.62 -31.42
CA ASP A 394 18.71 -42.47 -31.76
C ASP A 394 19.06 -40.99 -32.05
N ILE A 395 20.37 -40.68 -32.12
CA ILE A 395 20.87 -39.38 -32.54
C ILE A 395 20.31 -38.98 -33.91
N GLY A 396 19.90 -37.69 -34.05
CA GLY A 396 19.37 -37.18 -35.32
C GLY A 396 18.07 -36.40 -35.17
N SER A 397 17.42 -36.13 -36.31
CA SER A 397 16.17 -35.39 -36.39
C SER A 397 14.97 -36.35 -36.46
N HIS A 398 14.02 -36.13 -35.55
CA HIS A 398 12.78 -36.91 -35.44
C HIS A 398 11.55 -36.03 -35.60
N HIS A 399 10.44 -36.60 -36.08
CA HIS A 399 9.18 -35.90 -36.22
C HIS A 399 8.11 -36.55 -35.32
N ILE A 400 7.58 -35.75 -34.42
CA ILE A 400 6.45 -36.11 -33.57
C ILE A 400 5.20 -35.49 -34.16
N LYS A 401 4.11 -36.23 -34.18
CA LYS A 401 2.86 -35.80 -34.77
C LYS A 401 1.69 -36.03 -33.83
N TRP A 402 0.85 -35.00 -33.66
CA TRP A 402 -0.44 -35.15 -32.99
C TRP A 402 -1.59 -34.79 -33.95
N ASN A 403 -2.61 -35.64 -34.00
CA ASN A 403 -3.74 -35.54 -34.93
C ASN A 403 -5.04 -35.05 -34.27
N GLY A 404 -4.95 -34.39 -33.11
CA GLY A 404 -6.11 -33.88 -32.40
C GLY A 404 -7.02 -34.97 -31.79
N THR A 405 -6.44 -36.10 -31.36
CA THR A 405 -7.19 -37.18 -30.70
C THR A 405 -6.66 -37.43 -29.29
N ASN A 406 -7.54 -37.93 -28.39
CA ASN A 406 -7.15 -38.43 -27.07
C ASN A 406 -6.60 -39.88 -27.16
N ASP A 407 -6.24 -40.48 -26.00
CA ASP A 407 -5.74 -41.87 -25.93
C ASP A 407 -6.74 -42.92 -26.41
N LYS A 408 -8.03 -42.62 -26.38
CA LYS A 408 -9.09 -43.51 -26.91
C LYS A 408 -9.31 -43.37 -28.42
N GLY A 409 -8.50 -42.49 -29.09
CA GLY A 409 -8.65 -42.23 -30.53
C GLY A 409 -9.80 -41.27 -30.86
N THR A 410 -10.51 -40.73 -29.89
CA THR A 410 -11.61 -39.78 -30.09
C THR A 410 -11.04 -38.37 -30.35
N ARG A 411 -11.61 -37.67 -31.36
CA ARG A 411 -11.23 -36.27 -31.63
C ARG A 411 -11.60 -35.34 -30.47
N VAL A 412 -10.65 -34.49 -30.09
CA VAL A 412 -10.86 -33.48 -29.05
C VAL A 412 -11.45 -32.21 -29.64
N GLU A 413 -12.03 -31.33 -28.81
CA GLU A 413 -12.67 -30.09 -29.23
C GLU A 413 -11.66 -29.05 -29.68
N SER A 414 -12.11 -28.03 -30.46
CA SER A 414 -11.30 -26.82 -30.74
C SER A 414 -10.92 -26.13 -29.45
N GLY A 415 -9.68 -25.67 -29.33
CA GLY A 415 -9.22 -25.03 -28.11
C GLY A 415 -7.71 -25.00 -27.98
N VAL A 416 -7.26 -24.52 -26.81
CA VAL A 416 -5.85 -24.49 -26.45
C VAL A 416 -5.44 -25.79 -25.78
N TYR A 417 -4.31 -26.31 -26.22
CA TYR A 417 -3.65 -27.51 -25.70
C TYR A 417 -2.18 -27.19 -25.41
N PHE A 418 -1.54 -28.03 -24.60
CA PHE A 418 -0.12 -27.98 -24.34
C PHE A 418 0.53 -29.30 -24.67
N PHE A 419 1.52 -29.25 -25.55
CA PHE A 419 2.41 -30.37 -25.81
C PHE A 419 3.59 -30.27 -24.82
N LYS A 420 3.81 -31.32 -24.04
CA LYS A 420 4.92 -31.45 -23.12
C LYS A 420 5.76 -32.64 -23.50
N ILE A 421 7.08 -32.48 -23.61
CA ILE A 421 8.03 -33.57 -23.81
C ILE A 421 8.98 -33.60 -22.62
N GLN A 422 9.27 -34.77 -22.12
CA GLN A 422 10.20 -34.98 -21.01
C GLN A 422 11.11 -36.20 -21.26
N GLY A 423 12.32 -36.14 -20.69
CA GLY A 423 13.31 -37.22 -20.64
C GLY A 423 14.17 -37.07 -19.39
N ASP A 424 15.27 -37.83 -19.32
CA ASP A 424 16.15 -37.79 -18.14
C ASP A 424 16.69 -36.40 -17.85
N GLY A 425 16.11 -35.73 -16.83
CA GLY A 425 16.57 -34.44 -16.29
C GLY A 425 16.12 -33.20 -17.05
N PHE A 426 15.20 -33.28 -18.01
CA PHE A 426 14.65 -32.11 -18.70
C PHE A 426 13.18 -32.26 -19.10
N GLU A 427 12.53 -31.11 -19.32
CA GLU A 427 11.21 -31.02 -19.94
C GLU A 427 11.07 -29.76 -20.77
N GLN A 428 10.24 -29.85 -21.84
CA GLN A 428 9.84 -28.67 -22.62
C GLN A 428 8.37 -28.69 -22.93
N THR A 429 7.73 -27.51 -22.99
CA THR A 429 6.31 -27.35 -23.29
C THR A 429 6.09 -26.37 -24.44
N ARG A 430 5.12 -26.66 -25.33
CA ARG A 430 4.67 -25.77 -26.40
C ARG A 430 3.15 -25.62 -26.39
N LYS A 431 2.69 -24.41 -26.63
CA LYS A 431 1.26 -24.09 -26.74
C LYS A 431 0.74 -24.41 -28.13
N LEU A 432 -0.42 -25.03 -28.20
CA LEU A 432 -1.09 -25.46 -29.45
C LEU A 432 -2.49 -24.84 -29.52
N LEU A 433 -2.90 -24.44 -30.72
CA LEU A 433 -4.26 -23.98 -30.98
C LEU A 433 -4.90 -24.86 -32.04
N LEU A 434 -5.84 -25.71 -31.63
CA LEU A 434 -6.63 -26.57 -32.54
C LEU A 434 -7.86 -25.79 -33.01
N LEU A 435 -8.03 -25.69 -34.33
CA LEU A 435 -9.21 -25.14 -34.98
C LEU A 435 -9.88 -26.27 -35.80
N LYS A 436 -11.17 -26.47 -35.62
CA LYS A 436 -11.99 -27.39 -36.47
C LYS A 436 -12.58 -26.66 -37.65
#